data_f22e326c4cc44a9056b3b12b0e040c4b
#
_entry.id   f22e326c4cc44a9056b3b12b0e040c4b
#
_cell.length_a   1.000
_cell.length_b   1.000
_cell.length_c   1.000
_cell.angle_alpha   90.00
_cell.angle_beta   90.00
_cell.angle_gamma   90.00
#
_symmetry.space_group_name_H-M   'P 1'
#
loop_
_entity.id
_entity.type
_entity.pdbx_description
1 polymer ?
#
loop_
_entity_poly.entity_id
_entity_poly.type
_entity_poly.pdbx_seq_one_letter_code
_entity_poly.pdbx_strand_id
1 'polypeptide(L)'
;VYWIMIIPLLILAYYAIYIHKLKFLRSPLLSKLSLGTAILFILYIGYIQVANNALMEQPESWTAYFAQRGGTFLNSSHQTFLPRYLHFIVSSVAIGGLLFALVFHFRKETVEKREESIRRGLRIFALATAVQVVVGCWYLLTLPREFILQFMGRNALATLFLLAGAVCGTGAMVTAWSGQFKTTILLTLATLAAMIITRYQLRIMYLNDHFSVSELTLNPQYGVMALFLIILVAGLVVIGYMLKVGFNKTERSAA
;
A
#
# COMPACT_ATOMS: atom_id res chain seq x y z
N VAL A 1 14.72 -5.89 -17.49
CA VAL A 1 14.35 -4.60 -18.10
C VAL A 1 13.23 -3.95 -17.29
N TYR A 2 12.09 -4.62 -17.05
CA TYR A 2 10.93 -4.02 -16.38
C TYR A 2 11.23 -3.48 -14.96
N TRP A 3 12.06 -4.15 -14.18
CA TRP A 3 12.43 -3.70 -12.83
C TRP A 3 13.18 -2.38 -12.84
N ILE A 4 14.06 -2.17 -13.80
CA ILE A 4 14.83 -0.92 -13.96
C ILE A 4 13.89 0.21 -14.41
N MET A 5 12.86 -0.10 -15.21
CA MET A 5 11.88 0.88 -15.68
C MET A 5 11.08 1.55 -14.56
N ILE A 6 11.00 0.96 -13.37
CA ILE A 6 10.34 1.57 -12.20
C ILE A 6 10.95 2.95 -11.89
N ILE A 7 12.29 3.07 -11.95
CA ILE A 7 12.99 4.32 -11.61
C ILE A 7 12.65 5.44 -12.60
N PRO A 8 12.85 5.29 -13.93
CA PRO A 8 12.51 6.37 -14.86
C PRO A 8 11.01 6.68 -14.89
N LEU A 9 10.14 5.66 -14.74
CA LEU A 9 8.70 5.90 -14.67
C LEU A 9 8.29 6.70 -13.43
N LEU A 10 8.93 6.43 -12.29
CA LEU A 10 8.69 7.20 -11.07
C LEU A 10 9.13 8.65 -11.23
N ILE A 11 10.29 8.89 -11.83
CA ILE A 11 10.79 10.24 -12.13
C ILE A 11 9.84 10.97 -13.07
N LEU A 12 9.40 10.32 -14.14
CA LEU A 12 8.46 10.92 -15.09
C LEU A 12 7.09 11.20 -14.46
N ALA A 13 6.58 10.30 -13.61
CA ALA A 13 5.34 10.52 -12.86
C ALA A 13 5.47 11.74 -11.94
N TYR A 14 6.59 11.87 -11.24
CA TYR A 14 6.89 13.01 -10.39
C TYR A 14 6.89 14.32 -11.17
N TYR A 15 7.60 14.40 -12.30
CA TYR A 15 7.59 15.59 -13.16
C TYR A 15 6.19 15.89 -13.69
N ALA A 16 5.43 14.88 -14.10
CA ALA A 16 4.08 15.07 -14.59
C ALA A 16 3.14 15.67 -13.50
N ILE A 17 3.27 15.25 -12.24
CA ILE A 17 2.55 15.84 -11.10
C ILE A 17 2.97 17.30 -10.89
N TYR A 18 4.26 17.61 -10.98
CA TYR A 18 4.74 18.99 -10.84
C TYR A 18 4.25 19.90 -11.96
N ILE A 19 4.27 19.43 -13.20
CA ILE A 19 3.72 20.16 -14.36
C ILE A 19 2.24 20.51 -14.11
N HIS A 20 1.46 19.55 -13.63
CA HIS A 20 0.06 19.78 -13.27
C HIS A 20 -0.08 20.81 -12.13
N LYS A 21 0.67 20.62 -11.03
CA LYS A 21 0.58 21.44 -9.82
C LYS A 21 1.03 22.91 -10.05
N LEU A 22 2.12 23.11 -10.76
CA LEU A 22 2.70 24.42 -10.99
C LEU A 22 2.04 25.18 -12.14
N LYS A 23 1.03 24.59 -12.79
CA LYS A 23 0.29 25.20 -13.90
C LYS A 23 1.18 25.69 -15.04
N PHE A 24 2.29 24.98 -15.31
CA PHE A 24 3.17 25.29 -16.45
C PHE A 24 2.42 25.23 -17.78
N LEU A 25 1.39 24.41 -17.86
CA LEU A 25 0.55 24.30 -19.04
C LEU A 25 -0.60 25.30 -18.95
N ARG A 26 -0.69 26.21 -19.93
CA ARG A 26 -1.79 27.18 -20.04
C ARG A 26 -3.13 26.51 -20.38
N SER A 27 -3.08 25.36 -21.07
CA SER A 27 -4.27 24.60 -21.43
C SER A 27 -4.72 23.70 -20.26
N PRO A 28 -5.98 23.80 -19.80
CA PRO A 28 -6.52 22.95 -18.75
C PRO A 28 -6.59 21.47 -19.17
N LEU A 29 -6.72 21.19 -20.49
CA LEU A 29 -6.70 19.84 -21.03
C LEU A 29 -5.33 19.20 -20.86
N LEU A 30 -4.26 19.89 -21.27
CA LEU A 30 -2.88 19.39 -21.14
C LEU A 30 -2.50 19.16 -19.68
N SER A 31 -2.95 20.05 -18.78
CA SER A 31 -2.73 19.89 -17.34
C SER A 31 -3.41 18.62 -16.79
N LYS A 32 -4.65 18.33 -17.21
CA LYS A 32 -5.36 17.09 -16.83
C LYS A 32 -4.71 15.84 -17.44
N LEU A 33 -4.25 15.93 -18.69
CA LEU A 33 -3.52 14.84 -19.34
C LEU A 33 -2.21 14.53 -18.61
N SER A 34 -1.47 15.55 -18.17
CA SER A 34 -0.26 15.36 -17.37
C SER A 34 -0.54 14.59 -16.07
N LEU A 35 -1.61 14.93 -15.35
CA LEU A 35 -2.04 14.18 -14.17
C LEU A 35 -2.43 12.74 -14.51
N GLY A 36 -3.20 12.54 -15.59
CA GLY A 36 -3.58 11.21 -16.06
C GLY A 36 -2.36 10.34 -16.40
N THR A 37 -1.35 10.91 -17.05
CA THR A 37 -0.08 10.25 -17.35
C THR A 37 0.66 9.83 -16.06
N ALA A 38 0.70 10.70 -15.06
CA ALA A 38 1.30 10.37 -13.78
C ALA A 38 0.58 9.17 -13.10
N ILE A 39 -0.75 9.18 -13.11
CA ILE A 39 -1.55 8.08 -12.56
C ILE A 39 -1.26 6.77 -13.30
N LEU A 40 -1.20 6.79 -14.64
CA LEU A 40 -0.90 5.60 -15.44
C LEU A 40 0.50 5.04 -15.12
N PHE A 41 1.51 5.90 -14.97
CA PHE A 41 2.84 5.45 -14.60
C PHE A 41 2.87 4.82 -13.21
N ILE A 42 2.19 5.42 -12.23
CA ILE A 42 2.10 4.87 -10.86
C ILE A 42 1.36 3.52 -10.86
N LEU A 43 0.27 3.39 -11.62
CA LEU A 43 -0.45 2.13 -11.76
C LEU A 43 0.44 1.04 -12.40
N TYR A 44 1.22 1.40 -13.43
CA TYR A 44 2.13 0.47 -14.07
C TYR A 44 3.30 0.07 -13.16
N ILE A 45 3.84 0.99 -12.35
CA ILE A 45 4.82 0.68 -11.32
C ILE A 45 4.22 -0.32 -10.31
N GLY A 46 2.99 -0.07 -9.86
CA GLY A 46 2.26 -1.00 -8.98
C GLY A 46 2.09 -2.39 -9.60
N TYR A 47 1.80 -2.45 -10.90
CA TYR A 47 1.70 -3.71 -11.65
C TYR A 47 3.02 -4.49 -11.61
N ILE A 48 4.15 -3.84 -11.91
CA ILE A 48 5.48 -4.46 -11.85
C ILE A 48 5.80 -4.94 -10.42
N GLN A 49 5.50 -4.12 -9.41
CA GLN A 49 5.77 -4.48 -8.01
C GLN A 49 4.96 -5.70 -7.55
N VAL A 50 3.69 -5.80 -7.95
CA VAL A 50 2.86 -6.96 -7.64
C VAL A 50 3.35 -8.20 -8.36
N ALA A 51 3.78 -8.08 -9.63
CA ALA A 51 4.38 -9.17 -10.40
C ALA A 51 5.65 -9.71 -9.70
N ASN A 52 6.51 -8.81 -9.21
CA ASN A 52 7.69 -9.20 -8.44
C ASN A 52 7.32 -9.94 -7.14
N ASN A 53 6.37 -9.40 -6.38
CA ASN A 53 5.93 -10.05 -5.16
C ASN A 53 5.35 -11.44 -5.42
N ALA A 54 4.59 -11.61 -6.52
CA ALA A 54 4.06 -12.92 -6.91
C ALA A 54 5.17 -13.89 -7.30
N LEU A 55 6.18 -13.42 -8.05
CA LEU A 55 7.33 -14.24 -8.44
C LEU A 55 8.16 -14.70 -7.23
N MET A 56 8.35 -13.83 -6.23
CA MET A 56 9.10 -14.17 -5.01
C MET A 56 8.44 -15.30 -4.19
N GLU A 57 7.15 -15.50 -4.34
CA GLU A 57 6.38 -16.54 -3.64
C GLU A 57 6.25 -17.85 -4.45
N GLN A 58 6.76 -17.89 -5.67
CA GLN A 58 6.62 -19.03 -6.59
C GLN A 58 7.98 -19.49 -7.13
N PRO A 59 8.74 -20.27 -6.34
CA PRO A 59 10.06 -20.77 -6.74
C PRO A 59 10.06 -21.56 -8.05
N GLU A 60 8.98 -22.27 -8.36
CA GLU A 60 8.85 -23.02 -9.61
C GLU A 60 8.91 -22.10 -10.85
N SER A 61 8.48 -20.85 -10.71
CA SER A 61 8.51 -19.87 -11.79
C SER A 61 9.89 -19.24 -12.01
N TRP A 62 10.86 -19.47 -11.11
CA TRP A 62 12.19 -18.86 -11.22
C TRP A 62 13.00 -19.39 -12.39
N THR A 63 12.87 -20.66 -12.73
CA THR A 63 13.52 -21.25 -13.91
C THR A 63 13.10 -20.54 -15.19
N ALA A 64 11.82 -20.25 -15.35
CA ALA A 64 11.30 -19.50 -16.50
C ALA A 64 11.82 -18.05 -16.52
N TYR A 65 11.98 -17.42 -15.35
CA TYR A 65 12.57 -16.08 -15.24
C TYR A 65 14.04 -16.06 -15.70
N PHE A 66 14.84 -17.02 -15.27
CA PHE A 66 16.26 -17.13 -15.63
C PHE A 66 16.48 -17.59 -17.07
N ALA A 67 15.54 -18.32 -17.65
CA ALA A 67 15.60 -18.72 -19.07
C ALA A 67 15.40 -17.52 -20.02
N GLN A 68 14.73 -16.46 -19.58
CA GLN A 68 14.48 -15.25 -20.38
C GLN A 68 15.58 -14.21 -20.17
N ARG A 69 16.60 -14.21 -21.05
CA ARG A 69 17.77 -13.30 -20.97
C ARG A 69 17.43 -11.81 -20.95
N GLY A 70 16.27 -11.40 -21.47
CA GLY A 70 15.86 -9.99 -21.54
C GLY A 70 15.31 -9.41 -20.22
N GLY A 71 15.11 -10.21 -19.17
CA GLY A 71 14.51 -9.76 -17.91
C GLY A 71 13.07 -9.22 -18.10
N THR A 72 12.34 -9.80 -19.06
CA THR A 72 10.99 -9.38 -19.46
C THR A 72 9.89 -10.28 -18.89
N PHE A 73 10.26 -11.29 -18.11
CA PHE A 73 9.30 -12.18 -17.47
C PHE A 73 8.59 -11.47 -16.32
N LEU A 74 7.28 -11.36 -16.43
CA LEU A 74 6.40 -10.75 -15.43
C LEU A 74 5.33 -11.73 -15.00
N ASN A 75 5.48 -12.72 -14.32
CA ASN A 75 4.54 -13.76 -13.88
C ASN A 75 3.07 -13.26 -13.65
N SER A 76 2.55 -12.48 -14.59
CA SER A 76 1.25 -11.79 -14.51
C SER A 76 0.06 -12.63 -14.97
N SER A 77 0.32 -13.78 -15.62
CA SER A 77 -0.70 -14.74 -16.03
C SER A 77 -1.20 -15.63 -14.90
N HIS A 78 -0.55 -15.58 -13.73
CA HIS A 78 -0.98 -16.37 -12.58
C HIS A 78 -2.35 -15.91 -12.07
N GLN A 79 -3.24 -16.88 -11.75
CA GLN A 79 -4.63 -16.60 -11.37
C GLN A 79 -4.80 -15.64 -10.16
N THR A 80 -3.84 -15.61 -9.25
CA THR A 80 -3.86 -14.72 -8.07
C THR A 80 -3.37 -13.31 -8.38
N PHE A 81 -2.79 -13.08 -9.56
CA PHE A 81 -2.15 -11.80 -9.88
C PHE A 81 -3.16 -10.64 -9.92
N LEU A 82 -4.22 -10.77 -10.72
CA LEU A 82 -5.19 -9.70 -10.92
C LEU A 82 -5.92 -9.30 -9.62
N PRO A 83 -6.50 -10.23 -8.83
CA PRO A 83 -7.14 -9.86 -7.58
C PRO A 83 -6.15 -9.27 -6.57
N ARG A 84 -4.90 -9.74 -6.52
CA ARG A 84 -3.84 -9.17 -5.69
C ARG A 84 -3.52 -7.74 -6.11
N TYR A 85 -3.35 -7.48 -7.40
CA TYR A 85 -3.10 -6.14 -7.94
C TYR A 85 -4.24 -5.17 -7.58
N LEU A 86 -5.49 -5.56 -7.82
CA LEU A 86 -6.64 -4.76 -7.46
C LEU A 86 -6.75 -4.52 -5.96
N HIS A 87 -6.41 -5.52 -5.14
CA HIS A 87 -6.38 -5.38 -3.69
C HIS A 87 -5.41 -4.27 -3.25
N PHE A 88 -4.22 -4.17 -3.85
CA PHE A 88 -3.27 -3.09 -3.60
C PHE A 88 -3.76 -1.73 -4.09
N ILE A 89 -4.33 -1.65 -5.29
CA ILE A 89 -4.80 -0.39 -5.85
C ILE A 89 -5.98 0.17 -5.05
N VAL A 90 -6.96 -0.67 -4.73
CA VAL A 90 -8.14 -0.25 -3.96
C VAL A 90 -7.73 0.17 -2.54
N SER A 91 -6.81 -0.57 -1.89
CA SER A 91 -6.31 -0.16 -0.57
C SER A 91 -5.54 1.16 -0.62
N SER A 92 -4.81 1.44 -1.70
CA SER A 92 -4.14 2.75 -1.86
C SER A 92 -5.14 3.91 -1.96
N VAL A 93 -6.28 3.71 -2.61
CA VAL A 93 -7.37 4.70 -2.65
C VAL A 93 -7.99 4.89 -1.27
N ALA A 94 -8.23 3.79 -0.52
CA ALA A 94 -8.74 3.88 0.84
C ALA A 94 -7.80 4.69 1.74
N ILE A 95 -6.52 4.32 1.78
CA ILE A 95 -5.51 5.03 2.58
C ILE A 95 -5.34 6.49 2.10
N GLY A 96 -5.42 6.74 0.79
CA GLY A 96 -5.43 8.10 0.22
C GLY A 96 -6.59 8.96 0.74
N GLY A 97 -7.80 8.38 0.82
CA GLY A 97 -8.95 9.04 1.43
C GLY A 97 -8.75 9.36 2.91
N LEU A 98 -8.20 8.41 3.67
CA LEU A 98 -7.90 8.62 5.09
C LEU A 98 -6.80 9.65 5.30
N LEU A 99 -5.75 9.63 4.48
CA LEU A 99 -4.68 10.62 4.50
C LEU A 99 -5.20 12.02 4.16
N PHE A 100 -6.09 12.14 3.18
CA PHE A 100 -6.76 13.39 2.87
C PHE A 100 -7.52 13.94 4.10
N ALA A 101 -8.31 13.10 4.78
CA ALA A 101 -8.99 13.48 6.02
C ALA A 101 -7.99 13.91 7.11
N LEU A 102 -6.87 13.19 7.26
CA LEU A 102 -5.83 13.49 8.23
C LEU A 102 -5.16 14.85 7.97
N VAL A 103 -4.83 15.15 6.72
CA VAL A 103 -4.24 16.45 6.34
C VAL A 103 -5.18 17.60 6.69
N PHE A 104 -6.46 17.48 6.38
CA PHE A 104 -7.44 18.52 6.71
C PHE A 104 -7.74 18.62 8.21
N HIS A 105 -7.55 17.54 8.96
CA HIS A 105 -7.66 17.58 10.44
C HIS A 105 -6.63 18.53 11.08
N PHE A 106 -5.42 18.58 10.53
CA PHE A 106 -4.33 19.46 11.04
C PHE A 106 -4.24 20.81 10.33
N ARG A 107 -5.00 21.01 9.26
CA ARG A 107 -4.94 22.25 8.50
C ARG A 107 -5.76 23.36 9.16
N LYS A 108 -5.23 24.57 9.19
CA LYS A 108 -5.95 25.77 9.63
C LYS A 108 -6.93 26.22 8.52
N GLU A 109 -8.12 25.74 8.59
CA GLU A 109 -9.26 26.11 7.72
C GLU A 109 -10.45 26.51 8.62
N THR A 110 -11.49 27.12 8.04
CA THR A 110 -12.75 27.34 8.76
C THR A 110 -13.30 25.99 9.24
N VAL A 111 -13.95 25.99 10.41
CA VAL A 111 -14.44 24.75 11.04
C VAL A 111 -15.32 23.95 10.07
N GLU A 112 -16.26 24.63 9.41
CA GLU A 112 -17.21 24.02 8.47
C GLU A 112 -16.51 23.34 7.29
N LYS A 113 -15.57 24.04 6.63
CA LYS A 113 -14.81 23.53 5.48
C LYS A 113 -13.88 22.38 5.87
N ARG A 114 -13.31 22.42 7.07
CA ARG A 114 -12.49 21.36 7.63
C ARG A 114 -13.31 20.09 7.86
N GLU A 115 -14.48 20.22 8.50
CA GLU A 115 -15.36 19.08 8.78
C GLU A 115 -15.89 18.45 7.49
N GLU A 116 -16.31 19.26 6.51
CA GLU A 116 -16.72 18.76 5.20
C GLU A 116 -15.61 17.96 4.51
N SER A 117 -14.37 18.50 4.51
CA SER A 117 -13.22 17.84 3.89
C SER A 117 -12.88 16.53 4.59
N ILE A 118 -12.89 16.49 5.92
CA ILE A 118 -12.69 15.26 6.71
C ILE A 118 -13.76 14.23 6.34
N ARG A 119 -15.04 14.63 6.34
CA ARG A 119 -16.16 13.74 5.98
C ARG A 119 -16.02 13.21 4.55
N ARG A 120 -15.58 14.02 3.60
CA ARG A 120 -15.32 13.59 2.22
C ARG A 120 -14.22 12.52 2.17
N GLY A 121 -13.10 12.73 2.87
CA GLY A 121 -12.00 11.76 2.96
C GLY A 121 -12.45 10.43 3.58
N LEU A 122 -13.22 10.50 4.67
CA LEU A 122 -13.78 9.31 5.32
C LEU A 122 -14.76 8.53 4.42
N ARG A 123 -15.58 9.23 3.63
CA ARG A 123 -16.47 8.57 2.65
C ARG A 123 -15.70 7.86 1.54
N ILE A 124 -14.62 8.48 1.02
CA ILE A 124 -13.74 7.83 0.04
C ILE A 124 -13.12 6.58 0.66
N PHE A 125 -12.61 6.67 1.88
CA PHE A 125 -12.08 5.53 2.63
C PHE A 125 -13.12 4.41 2.77
N ALA A 126 -14.33 4.74 3.25
CA ALA A 126 -15.38 3.76 3.48
C ALA A 126 -15.82 3.05 2.19
N LEU A 127 -16.03 3.79 1.10
CA LEU A 127 -16.41 3.22 -0.20
C LEU A 127 -15.29 2.33 -0.77
N ALA A 128 -14.04 2.80 -0.72
CA ALA A 128 -12.90 2.00 -1.18
C ALA A 128 -12.72 0.74 -0.31
N THR A 129 -12.93 0.83 1.01
CA THR A 129 -12.86 -0.33 1.91
C THR A 129 -14.00 -1.32 1.64
N ALA A 130 -15.20 -0.87 1.28
CA ALA A 130 -16.28 -1.76 0.85
C ALA A 130 -15.87 -2.58 -0.40
N VAL A 131 -15.30 -1.91 -1.41
CA VAL A 131 -14.74 -2.58 -2.60
C VAL A 131 -13.59 -3.52 -2.21
N GLN A 132 -12.76 -3.10 -1.26
CA GLN A 132 -11.63 -3.88 -0.75
C GLN A 132 -12.06 -5.22 -0.14
N VAL A 133 -13.18 -5.26 0.58
CA VAL A 133 -13.74 -6.50 1.11
C VAL A 133 -14.09 -7.46 -0.01
N VAL A 134 -14.76 -6.99 -1.07
CA VAL A 134 -15.11 -7.82 -2.23
C VAL A 134 -13.87 -8.35 -2.94
N VAL A 135 -12.90 -7.46 -3.22
CA VAL A 135 -11.63 -7.83 -3.87
C VAL A 135 -10.82 -8.78 -2.99
N GLY A 136 -10.82 -8.57 -1.67
CA GLY A 136 -10.15 -9.44 -0.71
C GLY A 136 -10.75 -10.86 -0.67
N CYS A 137 -12.07 -10.97 -0.69
CA CYS A 137 -12.75 -12.25 -0.82
C CYS A 137 -12.40 -12.94 -2.15
N TRP A 138 -12.41 -12.20 -3.26
CA TRP A 138 -11.98 -12.73 -4.54
C TRP A 138 -10.54 -13.25 -4.50
N TYR A 139 -9.62 -12.46 -3.92
CA TYR A 139 -8.23 -12.89 -3.78
C TYR A 139 -8.11 -14.18 -2.95
N LEU A 140 -8.82 -14.28 -1.84
CA LEU A 140 -8.84 -15.48 -1.00
C LEU A 140 -9.33 -16.71 -1.79
N LEU A 141 -10.38 -16.56 -2.60
CA LEU A 141 -10.95 -17.65 -3.40
C LEU A 141 -10.05 -18.10 -4.57
N THR A 142 -9.09 -17.27 -4.99
CA THR A 142 -8.10 -17.65 -6.03
C THR A 142 -6.88 -18.37 -5.48
N LEU A 143 -6.76 -18.51 -4.15
CA LEU A 143 -5.68 -19.27 -3.54
C LEU A 143 -5.87 -20.79 -3.74
N PRO A 144 -4.78 -21.57 -3.71
CA PRO A 144 -4.88 -23.03 -3.67
C PRO A 144 -5.78 -23.51 -2.53
N ARG A 145 -6.58 -24.54 -2.79
CA ARG A 145 -7.55 -25.07 -1.81
C ARG A 145 -6.92 -25.37 -0.44
N GLU A 146 -5.70 -25.86 -0.43
CA GLU A 146 -4.97 -26.17 0.80
C GLU A 146 -4.70 -24.91 1.64
N PHE A 147 -4.36 -23.80 1.01
CA PHE A 147 -4.13 -22.52 1.69
C PHE A 147 -5.45 -21.93 2.21
N ILE A 148 -6.53 -22.02 1.42
CA ILE A 148 -7.87 -21.62 1.89
C ILE A 148 -8.22 -22.37 3.18
N LEU A 149 -8.00 -23.68 3.23
CA LEU A 149 -8.29 -24.50 4.43
C LEU A 149 -7.41 -24.11 5.63
N GLN A 150 -6.17 -23.68 5.41
CA GLN A 150 -5.33 -23.14 6.49
C GLN A 150 -5.96 -21.88 7.10
N PHE A 151 -6.49 -20.98 6.28
CA PHE A 151 -7.19 -19.78 6.74
C PHE A 151 -8.59 -20.07 7.33
N MET A 152 -9.18 -21.22 7.03
CA MET A 152 -10.51 -21.64 7.49
C MET A 152 -10.48 -22.57 8.72
N GLY A 153 -9.43 -22.53 9.54
CA GLY A 153 -9.37 -23.21 10.83
C GLY A 153 -8.26 -24.24 10.98
N ARG A 154 -7.56 -24.67 9.92
CA ARG A 154 -6.43 -25.59 10.06
C ARG A 154 -5.21 -24.95 10.71
N ASN A 155 -4.98 -23.67 10.48
CA ASN A 155 -3.92 -22.89 11.13
C ASN A 155 -4.56 -21.79 11.99
N ALA A 156 -4.47 -21.93 13.31
CA ALA A 156 -5.11 -21.02 14.25
C ALA A 156 -4.63 -19.57 14.10
N LEU A 157 -3.32 -19.34 13.90
CA LEU A 157 -2.78 -17.99 13.72
C LEU A 157 -3.25 -17.36 12.41
N ALA A 158 -3.20 -18.10 11.29
CA ALA A 158 -3.66 -17.61 10.00
C ALA A 158 -5.14 -17.23 10.04
N THR A 159 -5.97 -18.10 10.62
CA THR A 159 -7.41 -17.86 10.78
C THR A 159 -7.70 -16.68 11.69
N LEU A 160 -7.04 -16.60 12.86
CA LEU A 160 -7.25 -15.51 13.81
C LEU A 160 -6.94 -14.15 13.18
N PHE A 161 -5.78 -14.00 12.54
CA PHE A 161 -5.37 -12.72 11.98
C PHE A 161 -6.16 -12.35 10.71
N LEU A 162 -6.58 -13.31 9.90
CA LEU A 162 -7.51 -13.04 8.80
C LEU A 162 -8.85 -12.50 9.32
N LEU A 163 -9.44 -13.15 10.31
CA LEU A 163 -10.70 -12.73 10.92
C LEU A 163 -10.56 -11.37 11.64
N ALA A 164 -9.48 -11.19 12.42
CA ALA A 164 -9.21 -9.91 13.07
C ALA A 164 -9.08 -8.77 12.06
N GLY A 165 -8.36 -8.99 10.96
CA GLY A 165 -8.24 -8.02 9.88
C GLY A 165 -9.58 -7.72 9.19
N ALA A 166 -10.40 -8.74 8.94
CA ALA A 166 -11.73 -8.56 8.36
C ALA A 166 -12.68 -7.78 9.29
N VAL A 167 -12.71 -8.13 10.59
CA VAL A 167 -13.54 -7.45 11.60
C VAL A 167 -13.08 -6.00 11.82
N CYS A 168 -11.79 -5.77 12.00
CA CYS A 168 -11.25 -4.41 12.15
C CYS A 168 -11.46 -3.57 10.88
N GLY A 169 -11.29 -4.16 9.69
CA GLY A 169 -11.48 -3.46 8.41
C GLY A 169 -12.94 -3.07 8.18
N THR A 170 -13.88 -3.98 8.44
CA THR A 170 -15.31 -3.66 8.38
C THR A 170 -15.72 -2.66 9.45
N GLY A 171 -15.16 -2.76 10.66
CA GLY A 171 -15.34 -1.77 11.73
C GLY A 171 -14.82 -0.40 11.34
N ALA A 172 -13.62 -0.33 10.70
CA ALA A 172 -13.07 0.92 10.19
C ALA A 172 -13.96 1.55 9.11
N MET A 173 -14.54 0.73 8.22
CA MET A 173 -15.48 1.19 7.21
C MET A 173 -16.74 1.80 7.84
N VAL A 174 -17.34 1.14 8.83
CA VAL A 174 -18.55 1.60 9.52
C VAL A 174 -18.30 2.89 10.30
N THR A 175 -17.19 2.96 11.04
CA THR A 175 -16.81 4.15 11.81
C THR A 175 -16.46 5.34 10.90
N ALA A 176 -15.85 5.09 9.73
CA ALA A 176 -15.62 6.11 8.72
C ALA A 176 -16.94 6.66 8.14
N TRP A 177 -17.87 5.77 7.83
CA TRP A 177 -19.20 6.18 7.36
C TRP A 177 -19.94 7.04 8.39
N SER A 178 -19.81 6.70 9.67
CA SER A 178 -20.39 7.46 10.81
C SER A 178 -19.60 8.73 11.17
N GLY A 179 -18.49 9.05 10.46
CA GLY A 179 -17.69 10.24 10.70
C GLY A 179 -16.77 10.17 11.92
N GLN A 180 -16.55 9.00 12.50
CA GLN A 180 -15.70 8.81 13.69
C GLN A 180 -14.22 8.73 13.33
N PHE A 181 -13.59 9.87 13.06
CA PHE A 181 -12.23 9.96 12.54
C PHE A 181 -11.18 9.19 13.35
N LYS A 182 -11.11 9.39 14.68
CA LYS A 182 -10.09 8.77 15.54
C LYS A 182 -10.23 7.24 15.60
N THR A 183 -11.45 6.75 15.76
CA THR A 183 -11.77 5.31 15.79
C THR A 183 -11.44 4.66 14.46
N THR A 184 -11.74 5.33 13.34
CA THR A 184 -11.39 4.86 12.00
C THR A 184 -9.88 4.67 11.84
N ILE A 185 -9.06 5.63 12.29
CA ILE A 185 -7.60 5.51 12.23
C ILE A 185 -7.12 4.31 13.06
N LEU A 186 -7.59 4.17 14.29
CA LEU A 186 -7.17 3.07 15.18
C LEU A 186 -7.51 1.70 14.58
N LEU A 187 -8.76 1.54 14.09
CA LEU A 187 -9.18 0.29 13.46
C LEU A 187 -8.43 0.02 12.14
N THR A 188 -8.12 1.06 11.37
CA THR A 188 -7.29 0.92 10.17
C THR A 188 -5.88 0.44 10.51
N LEU A 189 -5.24 0.98 11.54
CA LEU A 189 -3.92 0.53 12.00
C LEU A 189 -3.97 -0.93 12.47
N ALA A 190 -5.00 -1.31 13.23
CA ALA A 190 -5.22 -2.69 13.65
C ALA A 190 -5.43 -3.63 12.45
N THR A 191 -6.20 -3.20 11.44
CA THR A 191 -6.40 -3.94 10.19
C THR A 191 -5.07 -4.16 9.47
N LEU A 192 -4.26 -3.10 9.31
CA LEU A 192 -2.96 -3.20 8.65
C LEU A 192 -2.03 -4.17 9.39
N ALA A 193 -1.96 -4.10 10.72
CA ALA A 193 -1.15 -5.01 11.53
C ALA A 193 -1.59 -6.47 11.34
N ALA A 194 -2.91 -6.74 11.41
CA ALA A 194 -3.46 -8.07 11.19
C ALA A 194 -3.16 -8.59 9.77
N MET A 195 -3.32 -7.74 8.74
CA MET A 195 -3.05 -8.11 7.34
C MET A 195 -1.57 -8.34 7.06
N ILE A 196 -0.65 -7.66 7.74
CA ILE A 196 0.80 -7.95 7.66
C ILE A 196 1.08 -9.38 8.13
N ILE A 197 0.49 -9.79 9.27
CA ILE A 197 0.67 -11.14 9.81
C ILE A 197 -0.02 -12.18 8.90
N THR A 198 -1.23 -11.90 8.41
CA THR A 198 -1.94 -12.75 7.44
C THR A 198 -1.10 -12.99 6.18
N ARG A 199 -0.49 -11.92 5.65
CA ARG A 199 0.42 -12.02 4.50
C ARG A 199 1.67 -12.83 4.81
N TYR A 200 2.24 -12.68 5.99
CA TYR A 200 3.39 -13.46 6.44
C TYR A 200 3.05 -14.96 6.49
N GLN A 201 1.88 -15.33 7.04
CA GLN A 201 1.41 -16.72 7.05
C GLN A 201 1.23 -17.28 5.63
N LEU A 202 0.62 -16.51 4.73
CA LEU A 202 0.47 -16.93 3.34
C LEU A 202 1.84 -17.16 2.67
N ARG A 203 2.81 -16.28 2.92
CA ARG A 203 4.16 -16.44 2.39
C ARG A 203 4.85 -17.71 2.91
N ILE A 204 4.68 -18.03 4.18
CA ILE A 204 5.18 -19.30 4.74
C ILE A 204 4.57 -20.48 4.00
N MET A 205 3.24 -20.48 3.76
CA MET A 205 2.56 -21.56 3.04
C MET A 205 3.11 -21.78 1.63
N TYR A 206 3.42 -20.70 0.90
CA TYR A 206 4.01 -20.80 -0.45
C TYR A 206 5.45 -21.31 -0.44
N LEU A 207 6.24 -21.00 0.59
CA LEU A 207 7.67 -21.28 0.61
C LEU A 207 8.04 -22.52 1.43
N ASN A 208 7.10 -23.11 2.18
CA ASN A 208 7.36 -24.18 3.14
C ASN A 208 8.12 -25.39 2.54
N ASP A 209 7.80 -25.75 1.30
CA ASP A 209 8.42 -26.90 0.63
C ASP A 209 9.84 -26.60 0.09
N HIS A 210 10.23 -25.32 0.06
CA HIS A 210 11.52 -24.88 -0.51
C HIS A 210 12.41 -24.21 0.54
N PHE A 211 11.82 -23.62 1.57
CA PHE A 211 12.56 -22.76 2.49
C PHE A 211 11.79 -22.52 3.79
N SER A 212 12.43 -22.82 4.90
CA SER A 212 11.92 -22.48 6.25
C SER A 212 12.86 -21.49 6.94
N VAL A 213 12.27 -20.39 7.44
CA VAL A 213 13.04 -19.37 8.20
C VAL A 213 13.64 -19.95 9.48
N SER A 214 12.97 -20.95 10.09
CA SER A 214 13.42 -21.61 11.32
C SER A 214 14.67 -22.46 11.14
N GLU A 215 14.99 -22.87 9.90
CA GLU A 215 16.17 -23.69 9.58
C GLU A 215 17.42 -22.85 9.26
N LEU A 216 17.26 -21.53 9.17
CA LEU A 216 18.37 -20.64 8.90
C LEU A 216 19.30 -20.49 10.11
N THR A 217 20.57 -20.67 9.89
CA THR A 217 21.59 -20.28 10.88
C THR A 217 21.64 -18.76 10.99
N LEU A 218 21.37 -18.24 12.18
CA LEU A 218 21.48 -16.81 12.44
C LEU A 218 22.96 -16.40 12.46
N ASN A 219 23.33 -15.52 11.53
CA ASN A 219 24.62 -14.84 11.56
C ASN A 219 24.38 -13.34 11.89
N PRO A 220 24.38 -12.97 13.17
CA PRO A 220 23.99 -11.62 13.59
C PRO A 220 25.04 -10.59 13.18
N GLN A 221 24.67 -9.67 12.30
CA GLN A 221 25.50 -8.55 11.87
C GLN A 221 25.14 -7.27 12.66
N TYR A 222 25.48 -7.25 13.93
CA TYR A 222 25.12 -6.14 14.84
C TYR A 222 25.64 -4.78 14.35
N GLY A 223 26.81 -4.71 13.72
CA GLY A 223 27.36 -3.46 13.18
C GLY A 223 26.49 -2.85 12.07
N VAL A 224 26.06 -3.68 11.12
CA VAL A 224 25.19 -3.25 10.03
C VAL A 224 23.81 -2.85 10.57
N MET A 225 23.27 -3.60 11.52
CA MET A 225 22.00 -3.29 12.18
C MET A 225 22.07 -1.97 12.94
N ALA A 226 23.13 -1.71 13.70
CA ALA A 226 23.34 -0.46 14.41
C ALA A 226 23.43 0.73 13.46
N LEU A 227 24.20 0.60 12.36
CA LEU A 227 24.29 1.63 11.34
C LEU A 227 22.91 1.92 10.70
N PHE A 228 22.17 0.89 10.37
CA PHE A 228 20.80 1.04 9.84
C PHE A 228 19.89 1.81 10.82
N LEU A 229 19.91 1.46 12.11
CA LEU A 229 19.10 2.12 13.12
C LEU A 229 19.48 3.59 13.31
N ILE A 230 20.77 3.91 13.28
CA ILE A 230 21.26 5.31 13.37
C ILE A 230 20.73 6.11 12.18
N ILE A 231 20.89 5.59 10.95
CA ILE A 231 20.42 6.27 9.74
C ILE A 231 18.89 6.41 9.74
N LEU A 232 18.18 5.37 10.18
CA LEU A 232 16.72 5.41 10.30
C LEU A 232 16.27 6.52 11.26
N VAL A 233 16.86 6.58 12.45
CA VAL A 233 16.53 7.63 13.45
C VAL A 233 16.86 9.02 12.89
N ALA A 234 18.04 9.20 12.30
CA ALA A 234 18.42 10.46 11.66
C ALA A 234 17.41 10.87 10.57
N GLY A 235 17.01 9.93 9.71
CA GLY A 235 15.98 10.16 8.68
C GLY A 235 14.63 10.58 9.27
N LEU A 236 14.18 9.92 10.32
CA LEU A 236 12.93 10.26 11.01
C LEU A 236 12.99 11.66 11.66
N VAL A 237 14.13 12.03 12.25
CA VAL A 237 14.34 13.38 12.78
C VAL A 237 14.28 14.43 11.68
N VAL A 238 14.92 14.19 10.53
CA VAL A 238 14.87 15.10 9.37
C VAL A 238 13.45 15.24 8.85
N ILE A 239 12.70 14.14 8.70
CA ILE A 239 11.29 14.17 8.29
C ILE A 239 10.46 14.97 9.29
N GLY A 240 10.62 14.73 10.59
CA GLY A 240 9.92 15.48 11.64
C GLY A 240 10.23 16.99 11.58
N TYR A 241 11.50 17.35 11.35
CA TYR A 241 11.90 18.73 11.15
C TYR A 241 11.26 19.37 9.90
N MET A 242 11.28 18.65 8.77
CA MET A 242 10.66 19.11 7.51
C MET A 242 9.15 19.34 7.67
N LEU A 243 8.46 18.43 8.34
CA LEU A 243 7.03 18.58 8.66
C LEU A 243 6.79 19.82 9.53
N LYS A 244 7.57 20.00 10.60
CA LYS A 244 7.48 21.17 11.48
C LYS A 244 7.68 22.48 10.70
N VAL A 245 8.70 22.55 9.84
CA VAL A 245 8.97 23.74 9.01
C VAL A 245 7.85 23.96 8.00
N GLY A 246 7.34 22.90 7.37
CA GLY A 246 6.22 22.97 6.43
C GLY A 246 4.93 23.50 7.07
N PHE A 247 4.59 23.05 8.25
CA PHE A 247 3.42 23.55 8.99
C PHE A 247 3.60 25.00 9.47
N ASN A 248 4.79 25.38 9.95
CA ASN A 248 5.07 26.74 10.41
C ASN A 248 5.10 27.77 9.26
N LYS A 249 5.54 27.41 8.04
CA LYS A 249 5.50 28.31 6.88
C LYS A 249 4.07 28.64 6.44
N THR A 250 3.16 27.68 6.60
CA THR A 250 1.74 27.91 6.30
C THR A 250 1.12 28.93 7.26
N GLU A 251 1.67 29.06 8.48
CA GLU A 251 1.25 30.09 9.45
C GLU A 251 1.69 31.50 9.07
N ARG A 252 2.89 31.67 8.51
CA ARG A 252 3.44 33.00 8.15
C ARG A 252 2.88 33.56 6.83
N SER A 253 2.34 32.73 5.96
CA SER A 253 1.70 33.20 4.72
C SER A 253 0.18 33.45 4.86
N ALA A 254 -0.38 33.19 6.05
CA ALA A 254 -1.79 33.40 6.38
C ALA A 254 -2.00 34.56 7.38
N ALA A 255 -0.92 35.19 7.85
CA ALA A 255 -0.89 36.41 8.62
C ALA A 255 -0.41 37.58 7.75
#